data_0018c7e16c2e143487ecd06f0484ec29
#
_entry.id   0018c7e16c2e143487ecd06f0484ec29
#
_cell.length_a   1.000
_cell.length_b   1.000
_cell.length_c   1.000
_cell.angle_alpha   90.00
_cell.angle_beta   90.00
_cell.angle_gamma   90.00
#
_symmetry.space_group_name_H-M   'P 1'
#
loop_
_entity.id
_entity.type
_entity.pdbx_description
1 polymer ?
#
loop_
_entity_poly.entity_id
_entity_poly.type
_entity_poly.pdbx_seq_one_letter_code
_entity_poly.pdbx_strand_id
1 'polypeptide(L)'
;RNDIKFTDAASLKGKKIGVLKGSTQEKYANGELKKAGVIVIPYEAQDQVYLDIKSGRLDGTVADVIEVTGGFLSKPEGKDYGVVGPELYIPKYFGNGAGFTIRKGETALKAELNAAIKAIRANGTYKKINDKYFKIDVYGK
;
A
#
# COMPACT_ATOMS: atom_id res chain seq x y z
N ARG A 1 -11.42 -9.35 0.29
CA ARG A 1 -12.66 -9.78 0.96
C ARG A 1 -12.35 -10.27 2.36
N ASN A 2 -13.27 -10.10 3.30
CA ASN A 2 -13.08 -10.48 4.71
C ASN A 2 -12.99 -11.99 4.95
N ASP A 3 -13.41 -12.80 3.99
CA ASP A 3 -13.33 -14.27 4.02
C ASP A 3 -11.97 -14.83 3.58
N ILE A 4 -11.09 -13.99 3.03
CA ILE A 4 -9.75 -14.38 2.57
C ILE A 4 -8.73 -14.11 3.67
N LYS A 5 -7.95 -15.13 4.03
CA LYS A 5 -6.83 -15.00 4.95
C LYS A 5 -5.52 -14.95 4.19
N PHE A 6 -4.66 -14.03 4.56
CA PHE A 6 -3.31 -13.92 4.04
C PHE A 6 -2.31 -14.18 5.17
N THR A 7 -1.62 -15.28 5.11
CA THR A 7 -0.51 -15.64 6.01
C THR A 7 0.83 -15.52 5.31
N ASP A 8 0.87 -15.97 4.07
CA ASP A 8 2.03 -15.95 3.17
C ASP A 8 1.56 -16.00 1.71
N ALA A 9 2.48 -15.94 0.76
CA ALA A 9 2.16 -15.98 -0.66
C ALA A 9 1.44 -17.28 -1.08
N ALA A 10 1.75 -18.41 -0.46
CA ALA A 10 1.15 -19.70 -0.79
C ALA A 10 -0.34 -19.78 -0.40
N SER A 11 -0.75 -19.05 0.65
CA SER A 11 -2.14 -18.98 1.09
C SER A 11 -3.08 -18.35 0.06
N LEU A 12 -2.53 -17.63 -0.91
CA LEU A 12 -3.27 -17.02 -2.03
C LEU A 12 -3.20 -17.82 -3.33
N LYS A 13 -2.67 -19.04 -3.31
CA LYS A 13 -2.58 -19.88 -4.53
C LYS A 13 -3.94 -19.99 -5.24
N GLY A 14 -3.95 -19.74 -6.54
CA GLY A 14 -5.14 -19.76 -7.40
C GLY A 14 -6.04 -18.52 -7.26
N LYS A 15 -5.77 -17.60 -6.31
CA LYS A 15 -6.51 -16.34 -6.18
C LYS A 15 -6.12 -15.34 -7.25
N LYS A 16 -7.09 -14.52 -7.67
CA LYS A 16 -6.92 -13.42 -8.63
C LYS A 16 -6.66 -12.13 -7.89
N ILE A 17 -5.46 -11.59 -8.02
CA ILE A 17 -5.01 -10.37 -7.33
C ILE A 17 -4.74 -9.29 -8.36
N GLY A 18 -5.51 -8.19 -8.27
CA GLY A 18 -5.31 -6.99 -9.10
C GLY A 18 -4.18 -6.12 -8.56
N VAL A 19 -3.42 -5.50 -9.46
CA VAL A 19 -2.34 -4.56 -9.11
C VAL A 19 -2.30 -3.39 -10.09
N LEU A 20 -1.87 -2.22 -9.61
CA LEU A 20 -1.63 -1.08 -10.49
C LEU A 20 -0.37 -1.32 -11.31
N LYS A 21 -0.48 -1.24 -12.62
CA LYS A 21 0.62 -1.42 -13.57
C LYS A 21 1.74 -0.41 -13.35
N GLY A 22 2.99 -0.85 -13.45
CA GLY A 22 4.18 -0.03 -13.23
C GLY A 22 4.52 0.25 -11.77
N SER A 23 3.67 -0.17 -10.81
CA SER A 23 3.86 0.08 -9.39
C SER A 23 4.89 -0.88 -8.74
N THR A 24 5.32 -0.51 -7.54
CA THR A 24 6.13 -1.39 -6.68
C THR A 24 5.34 -2.61 -6.22
N GLN A 25 4.03 -2.48 -6.07
CA GLN A 25 3.10 -3.56 -5.75
C GLN A 25 3.03 -4.59 -6.87
N GLU A 26 3.01 -4.15 -8.13
CA GLU A 26 3.09 -5.08 -9.27
C GLU A 26 4.41 -5.84 -9.29
N LYS A 27 5.54 -5.17 -9.05
CA LYS A 27 6.86 -5.81 -8.97
C LYS A 27 6.90 -6.89 -7.88
N TYR A 28 6.34 -6.59 -6.70
CA TYR A 28 6.21 -7.57 -5.62
C TYR A 28 5.32 -8.75 -6.03
N ALA A 29 4.14 -8.47 -6.57
CA ALA A 29 3.19 -9.51 -6.96
C ALA A 29 3.77 -10.45 -8.02
N ASN A 30 4.46 -9.92 -9.04
CA ASN A 30 5.15 -10.73 -10.06
C ASN A 30 6.36 -11.48 -9.49
N GLY A 31 7.09 -10.88 -8.55
CA GLY A 31 8.30 -11.45 -7.96
C GLY A 31 8.04 -12.57 -6.94
N GLU A 32 6.97 -12.43 -6.14
CA GLU A 32 6.69 -13.34 -5.02
C GLU A 32 5.35 -14.08 -5.17
N LEU A 33 4.23 -13.34 -5.40
CA LEU A 33 2.92 -13.98 -5.42
C LEU A 33 2.74 -14.90 -6.64
N LYS A 34 3.15 -14.45 -7.82
CA LYS A 34 3.04 -15.26 -9.05
C LYS A 34 3.81 -16.57 -8.95
N LYS A 35 4.98 -16.57 -8.28
CA LYS A 35 5.77 -17.79 -8.05
C LYS A 35 5.05 -18.79 -7.13
N ALA A 36 4.20 -18.30 -6.23
CA ALA A 36 3.38 -19.12 -5.36
C ALA A 36 2.07 -19.59 -6.01
N GLY A 37 1.86 -19.29 -7.31
CA GLY A 37 0.68 -19.73 -8.06
C GLY A 37 -0.52 -18.78 -7.94
N VAL A 38 -0.29 -17.52 -7.54
CA VAL A 38 -1.31 -16.47 -7.58
C VAL A 38 -1.48 -15.94 -8.99
N ILE A 39 -2.70 -15.67 -9.40
CA ILE A 39 -3.03 -15.06 -10.70
C ILE A 39 -2.97 -13.54 -10.54
N VAL A 40 -1.89 -12.94 -11.02
CA VAL A 40 -1.67 -11.48 -10.92
C VAL A 40 -2.21 -10.80 -12.18
N ILE A 41 -3.08 -9.81 -12.01
CA ILE A 41 -3.76 -9.09 -13.10
C ILE A 41 -3.43 -7.60 -12.98
N PRO A 42 -2.63 -7.02 -13.92
CA PRO A 42 -2.30 -5.62 -13.93
C PRO A 42 -3.43 -4.76 -14.52
N TYR A 43 -3.64 -3.57 -13.95
CA TYR A 43 -4.62 -2.57 -14.37
C TYR A 43 -3.95 -1.21 -14.57
N GLU A 44 -4.45 -0.41 -15.51
CA GLU A 44 -3.93 0.92 -15.79
C GLU A 44 -4.33 1.95 -14.70
N ALA A 45 -5.42 1.69 -13.97
CA ALA A 45 -5.91 2.56 -12.89
C ALA A 45 -6.41 1.74 -11.70
N GLN A 46 -6.19 2.25 -10.48
CA GLN A 46 -6.59 1.58 -9.26
C GLN A 46 -8.13 1.47 -9.12
N ASP A 47 -8.88 2.45 -9.62
CA ASP A 47 -10.35 2.39 -9.63
C ASP A 47 -10.90 1.20 -10.43
N GLN A 48 -10.23 0.78 -11.50
CA GLN A 48 -10.60 -0.42 -12.26
C GLN A 48 -10.42 -1.69 -11.42
N VAL A 49 -9.37 -1.75 -10.61
CA VAL A 49 -9.16 -2.85 -9.64
C VAL A 49 -10.33 -2.92 -8.66
N TYR A 50 -10.78 -1.78 -8.11
CA TYR A 50 -11.90 -1.74 -7.17
C TYR A 50 -13.21 -2.17 -7.80
N LEU A 51 -13.48 -1.79 -9.05
CA LEU A 51 -14.65 -2.25 -9.80
C LEU A 51 -14.65 -3.78 -9.97
N ASP A 52 -13.48 -4.36 -10.24
CA ASP A 52 -13.34 -5.79 -10.44
C ASP A 52 -13.38 -6.59 -9.11
N ILE A 53 -12.89 -6.02 -8.01
CA ILE A 53 -13.09 -6.56 -6.67
C ILE A 53 -14.58 -6.58 -6.32
N LYS A 54 -15.28 -5.46 -6.52
CA LYS A 54 -16.71 -5.33 -6.25
C LYS A 54 -17.58 -6.30 -7.07
N SER A 55 -17.21 -6.53 -8.32
CA SER A 55 -17.94 -7.45 -9.21
C SER A 55 -17.57 -8.93 -8.99
N GLY A 56 -16.64 -9.23 -8.07
CA GLY A 56 -16.18 -10.60 -7.81
C GLY A 56 -15.23 -11.17 -8.86
N ARG A 57 -14.76 -10.36 -9.82
CA ARG A 57 -13.76 -10.78 -10.81
C ARG A 57 -12.37 -10.90 -10.23
N LEU A 58 -12.10 -10.18 -9.14
CA LEU A 58 -10.87 -10.28 -8.34
C LEU A 58 -11.18 -10.73 -6.92
N ASP A 59 -10.26 -11.48 -6.34
CA ASP A 59 -10.30 -11.86 -4.93
C ASP A 59 -9.74 -10.76 -4.01
N GLY A 60 -8.83 -9.92 -4.51
CA GLY A 60 -8.21 -8.84 -3.76
C GLY A 60 -7.22 -8.02 -4.58
N THR A 61 -6.49 -7.15 -3.88
CA THR A 61 -5.42 -6.32 -4.45
C THR A 61 -4.24 -6.21 -3.50
N VAL A 62 -3.06 -5.96 -4.05
CA VAL A 62 -1.93 -5.41 -3.31
C VAL A 62 -1.81 -3.94 -3.68
N ALA A 63 -2.02 -3.07 -2.71
CA ALA A 63 -2.02 -1.62 -2.89
C ALA A 63 -1.44 -0.93 -1.65
N ASP A 64 -1.19 0.38 -1.74
CA ASP A 64 -0.86 1.20 -0.59
C ASP A 64 -2.04 1.26 0.38
N VAL A 65 -1.76 1.14 1.68
CA VAL A 65 -2.81 1.10 2.72
C VAL A 65 -3.60 2.41 2.81
N ILE A 66 -2.94 3.55 2.56
CA ILE A 66 -3.58 4.86 2.59
C ILE A 66 -4.52 4.99 1.41
N GLU A 67 -4.04 4.59 0.24
CA GLU A 67 -4.80 4.63 -1.01
C GLU A 67 -6.03 3.72 -0.94
N VAL A 68 -5.86 2.46 -0.53
CA VAL A 68 -6.99 1.51 -0.45
C VAL A 68 -7.98 1.90 0.64
N THR A 69 -7.52 2.46 1.76
CA THR A 69 -8.41 2.92 2.84
C THR A 69 -9.25 4.10 2.37
N GLY A 70 -8.63 5.14 1.81
CA GLY A 70 -9.34 6.33 1.32
C GLY A 70 -10.13 6.09 0.04
N GLY A 71 -9.57 5.32 -0.89
CA GLY A 71 -10.15 5.07 -2.20
C GLY A 71 -11.29 4.05 -2.22
N PHE A 72 -11.30 3.09 -1.28
CA PHE A 72 -12.25 1.98 -1.32
C PHE A 72 -12.85 1.61 0.06
N LEU A 73 -12.02 1.29 1.07
CA LEU A 73 -12.51 0.70 2.32
C LEU A 73 -13.38 1.66 3.15
N SER A 74 -13.17 2.97 3.06
CA SER A 74 -13.99 3.97 3.75
C SER A 74 -15.33 4.23 3.09
N LYS A 75 -15.56 3.71 1.89
CA LYS A 75 -16.80 3.88 1.12
C LYS A 75 -17.79 2.75 1.44
N PRO A 76 -19.10 2.96 1.19
CA PRO A 76 -20.12 1.93 1.41
C PRO A 76 -19.81 0.60 0.74
N GLU A 77 -19.18 0.63 -0.44
CA GLU A 77 -18.79 -0.54 -1.22
C GLU A 77 -17.67 -1.36 -0.56
N GLY A 78 -16.88 -0.73 0.32
CA GLY A 78 -15.76 -1.36 1.01
C GLY A 78 -16.12 -2.14 2.26
N LYS A 79 -17.37 -2.07 2.76
CA LYS A 79 -17.80 -2.62 4.06
C LYS A 79 -17.54 -4.12 4.24
N ASP A 80 -17.60 -4.89 3.15
CA ASP A 80 -17.40 -6.34 3.17
C ASP A 80 -15.92 -6.73 2.88
N TYR A 81 -15.04 -5.74 2.91
CA TYR A 81 -13.61 -5.87 2.61
C TYR A 81 -12.76 -5.30 3.74
N GLY A 82 -11.53 -5.75 3.83
CA GLY A 82 -10.58 -5.28 4.83
C GLY A 82 -9.15 -5.53 4.41
N VAL A 83 -8.21 -4.92 5.12
CA VAL A 83 -6.80 -5.24 5.01
C VAL A 83 -6.56 -6.57 5.73
N VAL A 84 -5.87 -7.50 5.08
CA VAL A 84 -5.58 -8.83 5.62
C VAL A 84 -4.07 -9.10 5.63
N GLY A 85 -3.62 -9.84 6.62
CA GLY A 85 -2.22 -10.21 6.79
C GLY A 85 -1.34 -9.11 7.38
N PRO A 86 -0.04 -9.37 7.50
CA PRO A 86 0.92 -8.42 8.03
C PRO A 86 1.23 -7.32 7.02
N GLU A 87 1.73 -6.20 7.52
CA GLU A 87 2.34 -5.15 6.69
C GLU A 87 3.52 -5.72 5.92
N LEU A 88 3.56 -5.47 4.60
CA LEU A 88 4.60 -5.97 3.72
C LEU A 88 5.79 -5.00 3.71
N TYR A 89 6.69 -5.15 4.64
CA TYR A 89 7.95 -4.39 4.67
C TYR A 89 9.07 -5.17 3.99
N ILE A 90 9.17 -5.03 2.67
CA ILE A 90 10.17 -5.73 1.85
C ILE A 90 10.98 -4.70 1.05
N PRO A 91 12.13 -4.22 1.57
CA PRO A 91 12.91 -3.13 0.97
C PRO A 91 13.29 -3.36 -0.49
N LYS A 92 13.50 -4.60 -0.90
CA LYS A 92 13.77 -4.99 -2.29
C LYS A 92 12.71 -4.47 -3.28
N TYR A 93 11.44 -4.39 -2.85
CA TYR A 93 10.32 -3.94 -3.69
C TYR A 93 9.86 -2.54 -3.33
N PHE A 94 9.72 -2.24 -2.04
CA PHE A 94 9.07 -1.03 -1.53
C PHE A 94 10.05 0.04 -1.05
N GLY A 95 11.38 -0.25 -1.09
CA GLY A 95 12.39 0.66 -0.55
C GLY A 95 12.28 0.80 0.97
N ASN A 96 12.73 1.96 1.47
CA ASN A 96 12.75 2.27 2.90
C ASN A 96 11.59 3.21 3.32
N GLY A 97 10.53 3.29 2.52
CA GLY A 97 9.38 4.14 2.77
C GLY A 97 9.24 5.29 1.76
N ALA A 98 8.23 6.13 1.98
CA ALA A 98 7.98 7.32 1.17
C ALA A 98 9.01 8.41 1.47
N GLY A 99 9.36 9.20 0.46
CA GLY A 99 10.34 10.27 0.59
C GLY A 99 10.06 11.43 -0.34
N PHE A 100 10.65 12.60 -0.01
CA PHE A 100 10.65 13.74 -0.91
C PHE A 100 11.65 13.52 -2.05
N THR A 101 11.20 13.76 -3.28
CA THR A 101 12.09 13.80 -4.44
C THR A 101 12.63 15.22 -4.58
N ILE A 102 13.94 15.38 -4.52
CA ILE A 102 14.64 16.66 -4.71
C ILE A 102 15.69 16.52 -5.82
N ARG A 103 16.19 17.65 -6.32
CA ARG A 103 17.24 17.65 -7.34
C ARG A 103 18.52 17.03 -6.75
N LYS A 104 19.22 16.23 -7.56
CA LYS A 104 20.49 15.63 -7.16
C LYS A 104 21.52 16.74 -6.87
N GLY A 105 22.19 16.65 -5.70
CA GLY A 105 23.17 17.65 -5.25
C GLY A 105 22.62 18.68 -4.26
N GLU A 106 21.31 18.78 -4.05
CA GLU A 106 20.68 19.70 -3.07
C GLU A 106 20.84 19.18 -1.63
N THR A 107 22.09 19.12 -1.16
CA THR A 107 22.43 18.56 0.15
C THR A 107 21.90 19.39 1.32
N ALA A 108 21.91 20.74 1.17
CA ALA A 108 21.38 21.65 2.17
C ALA A 108 19.87 21.46 2.34
N LEU A 109 19.11 21.48 1.23
CA LEU A 109 17.66 21.26 1.24
C LEU A 109 17.31 19.89 1.83
N LYS A 110 18.07 18.84 1.50
CA LYS A 110 17.90 17.50 2.08
C LYS A 110 18.04 17.54 3.60
N ALA A 111 19.07 18.24 4.12
CA ALA A 111 19.31 18.35 5.54
C ALA A 111 18.17 19.11 6.25
N GLU A 112 17.70 20.21 5.68
CA GLU A 112 16.58 21.00 6.20
C GLU A 112 15.27 20.21 6.25
N LEU A 113 14.92 19.49 5.16
CA LEU A 113 13.72 18.67 5.11
C LEU A 113 13.77 17.53 6.15
N ASN A 114 14.91 16.86 6.30
CA ASN A 114 15.07 15.81 7.30
C ASN A 114 14.97 16.38 8.73
N ALA A 115 15.56 17.56 8.98
CA ALA A 115 15.46 18.23 10.27
C ALA A 115 14.02 18.64 10.58
N ALA A 116 13.28 19.17 9.60
CA ALA A 116 11.89 19.55 9.73
C ALA A 116 11.00 18.34 10.06
N ILE A 117 11.15 17.21 9.35
CA ILE A 117 10.42 15.97 9.64
C ILE A 117 10.69 15.50 11.08
N LYS A 118 11.96 15.48 11.48
CA LYS A 118 12.36 15.12 12.85
C LYS A 118 11.72 16.03 13.90
N ALA A 119 11.71 17.34 13.65
CA ALA A 119 11.15 18.33 14.56
C ALA A 119 9.63 18.17 14.73
N ILE A 120 8.86 18.04 13.64
CA ILE A 120 7.41 17.87 13.71
C ILE A 120 7.00 16.52 14.33
N ARG A 121 7.83 15.50 14.24
CA ARG A 121 7.63 14.25 14.99
C ARG A 121 7.87 14.43 16.47
N ALA A 122 8.98 15.08 16.83
CA ALA A 122 9.36 15.28 18.23
C ALA A 122 8.36 16.18 19.01
N ASN A 123 7.81 17.19 18.36
CA ASN A 123 6.86 18.12 19.00
C ASN A 123 5.38 17.69 18.91
N GLY A 124 5.10 16.51 18.34
CA GLY A 124 3.75 15.96 18.23
C GLY A 124 2.90 16.52 17.09
N THR A 125 3.40 17.46 16.30
CA THR A 125 2.67 18.04 15.15
C THR A 125 2.34 16.97 14.13
N TYR A 126 3.29 16.08 13.82
CA TYR A 126 3.06 14.97 12.89
C TYR A 126 1.91 14.08 13.37
N LYS A 127 1.93 13.68 14.65
CA LYS A 127 0.88 12.84 15.23
C LYS A 127 -0.48 13.52 15.17
N LYS A 128 -0.57 14.81 15.52
CA LYS A 128 -1.82 15.59 15.45
C LYS A 128 -2.41 15.64 14.04
N ILE A 129 -1.55 15.75 13.02
CA ILE A 129 -1.99 15.73 11.61
C ILE A 129 -2.40 14.31 11.23
N ASN A 130 -1.59 13.32 11.55
CA ASN A 130 -1.88 11.90 11.26
C ASN A 130 -3.25 11.49 11.79
N ASP A 131 -3.51 11.73 13.06
CA ASP A 131 -4.73 11.30 13.75
C ASP A 131 -6.01 11.98 13.22
N LYS A 132 -5.86 13.11 12.52
CA LYS A 132 -6.97 13.79 11.84
C LYS A 132 -7.47 12.99 10.61
N TYR A 133 -6.58 12.27 9.95
CA TYR A 133 -6.87 11.63 8.66
C TYR A 133 -6.82 10.11 8.73
N PHE A 134 -6.02 9.55 9.66
CA PHE A 134 -5.75 8.10 9.71
C PHE A 134 -5.91 7.57 11.14
N LYS A 135 -6.40 6.33 11.24
CA LYS A 135 -6.47 5.57 12.50
C LYS A 135 -5.20 4.78 12.80
N ILE A 136 -4.23 4.83 11.91
CA ILE A 136 -2.93 4.15 12.01
C ILE A 136 -1.81 5.21 11.91
N ASP A 137 -0.62 4.91 12.42
CA ASP A 137 0.55 5.76 12.18
C ASP A 137 1.09 5.48 10.78
N VAL A 138 0.90 6.44 9.85
CA VAL A 138 1.34 6.30 8.45
C VAL A 138 2.82 6.58 8.23
N TYR A 139 3.55 6.99 9.28
CA TYR A 139 5.01 7.14 9.16
C TYR A 139 5.71 5.79 9.01
N GLY A 140 5.12 4.76 9.56
CA GLY A 140 5.72 3.44 9.64
C GLY A 140 6.71 3.29 10.79
N LYS A 141 7.49 2.23 10.71
CA LYS A 141 8.51 1.87 11.71
C LYS A 141 9.87 2.48 11.37
#